data_ac0187cbaf8c32941ee34b05d00af959
#
_entry.id   ac0187cbaf8c32941ee34b05d00af959
#
_cell.length_a   1.000
_cell.length_b   1.000
_cell.length_c   1.000
_cell.angle_alpha   90.00
_cell.angle_beta   90.00
_cell.angle_gamma   90.00
#
_symmetry.space_group_name_H-M   'P 1'
#
loop_
_entity.id
_entity.type
_entity.pdbx_description
1 polymer ?
#
loop_
_entity_poly.entity_id
_entity_poly.type
_entity_poly.pdbx_seq_one_letter_code
_entity_poly.pdbx_strand_id
1 'polypeptide(L)'
;MSQVFAARGVTRRTGVLIAIAMTVLCALALQHTGTARADGPGVGTPWVTSVGDSYISGEAGRWAGNSNVSSSYTDALGSTAYYDNATNTAEQIPNCHRSHSAEVYIGGGVNGVNFACSGAKTSTVAGSDFKPGLDFYSSGANQGQALMLQNFATSHNVKMISLSIGGNNFNFASIIQTCITDWLTSPSWWPDYCNDDSSVTANFTAANITAQTTAIKNGILNIRQAMTNAGY
;
A
#
# COMPACT_ATOMS: atom_id res chain seq x y z
N MET A 1 90.85 3.37 0.31
CA MET A 1 90.28 2.03 0.58
C MET A 1 88.84 2.21 0.96
N SER A 2 88.00 1.79 0.08
CA SER A 2 86.53 1.93 0.16
C SER A 2 85.91 0.95 1.16
N GLN A 3 84.89 1.39 1.85
CA GLN A 3 83.94 0.50 2.43
C GLN A 3 82.50 0.97 2.02
N VAL A 4 81.96 0.25 1.05
CA VAL A 4 80.54 0.28 0.71
C VAL A 4 79.85 -0.83 1.52
N PHE A 5 79.03 -0.52 2.49
CA PHE A 5 78.21 -1.50 3.21
C PHE A 5 76.74 -1.25 2.91
N ALA A 6 76.24 -2.16 2.26
CA ALA A 6 74.89 -2.69 2.03
C ALA A 6 73.75 -2.14 2.88
N ALA A 7 72.85 -1.42 2.23
CA ALA A 7 71.48 -1.09 2.70
C ALA A 7 70.44 -1.78 1.80
N ARG A 8 70.47 -3.14 1.68
CA ARG A 8 69.56 -3.88 0.80
C ARG A 8 68.62 -4.84 1.50
N GLY A 9 68.58 -4.88 2.83
CA GLY A 9 67.80 -5.87 3.58
C GLY A 9 66.49 -5.41 4.23
N VAL A 10 66.33 -4.10 4.45
CA VAL A 10 65.21 -3.58 5.25
C VAL A 10 63.98 -3.24 4.40
N THR A 11 64.17 -2.83 3.16
CA THR A 11 63.04 -2.42 2.29
C THR A 11 62.14 -3.54 1.77
N ARG A 12 62.65 -4.78 1.66
CA ARG A 12 61.81 -5.92 1.22
C ARG A 12 60.88 -6.47 2.31
N ARG A 13 61.29 -6.44 3.57
CA ARG A 13 60.45 -6.95 4.66
C ARG A 13 59.32 -6.02 5.04
N THR A 14 59.55 -4.69 4.97
CA THR A 14 58.50 -3.69 5.20
C THR A 14 57.44 -3.69 4.09
N GLY A 15 57.82 -3.86 2.81
CA GLY A 15 56.89 -3.94 1.70
C GLY A 15 55.95 -5.17 1.78
N VAL A 16 56.47 -6.32 2.20
CA VAL A 16 55.67 -7.55 2.35
C VAL A 16 54.67 -7.42 3.51
N LEU A 17 55.06 -6.83 4.65
CA LEU A 17 54.16 -6.61 5.78
C LEU A 17 53.04 -5.61 5.47
N ILE A 18 53.31 -4.55 4.71
CA ILE A 18 52.29 -3.61 4.26
C ILE A 18 51.30 -4.27 3.28
N ALA A 19 51.77 -5.10 2.34
CA ALA A 19 50.93 -5.83 1.41
C ALA A 19 50.04 -6.84 2.12
N ILE A 20 50.52 -7.57 3.10
CA ILE A 20 49.73 -8.50 3.91
C ILE A 20 48.73 -7.74 4.77
N ALA A 21 49.06 -6.62 5.37
CA ALA A 21 48.13 -5.80 6.14
C ALA A 21 47.00 -5.25 5.26
N MET A 22 47.29 -4.78 4.04
CA MET A 22 46.25 -4.33 3.10
C MET A 22 45.33 -5.46 2.63
N THR A 23 45.86 -6.65 2.35
CA THR A 23 45.03 -7.78 1.94
C THR A 23 44.15 -8.27 3.08
N VAL A 24 44.59 -8.25 4.31
CA VAL A 24 43.79 -8.61 5.50
C VAL A 24 42.73 -7.54 5.76
N LEU A 25 43.01 -6.26 5.61
CA LEU A 25 42.03 -5.18 5.74
C LEU A 25 40.95 -5.27 4.64
N CYS A 26 41.34 -5.52 3.40
CA CYS A 26 40.37 -5.74 2.31
C CYS A 26 39.50 -6.99 2.51
N ALA A 27 40.07 -8.10 3.03
CA ALA A 27 39.33 -9.29 3.33
C ALA A 27 38.35 -9.09 4.49
N LEU A 28 38.73 -8.32 5.51
CA LEU A 28 37.86 -7.94 6.62
C LEU A 28 36.74 -6.95 6.18
N ALA A 29 37.03 -6.04 5.26
CA ALA A 29 36.02 -5.13 4.70
C ALA A 29 34.98 -5.87 3.84
N LEU A 30 35.38 -6.93 3.13
CA LEU A 30 34.48 -7.78 2.34
C LEU A 30 33.58 -8.70 3.20
N GLN A 31 33.96 -8.96 4.45
CA GLN A 31 33.12 -9.73 5.38
C GLN A 31 32.02 -8.89 6.05
N HIS A 32 32.03 -7.56 5.86
CA HIS A 32 31.03 -6.65 6.38
C HIS A 32 30.04 -6.17 5.31
N THR A 33 30.01 -6.81 4.14
CA THR A 33 28.82 -6.74 3.30
C THR A 33 27.75 -7.60 3.98
N GLY A 34 27.23 -7.10 5.10
CA GLY A 34 25.93 -7.53 5.58
C GLY A 34 25.00 -7.37 4.40
N THR A 35 24.52 -8.48 3.85
CA THR A 35 23.38 -8.44 2.94
C THR A 35 22.37 -7.54 3.60
N ALA A 36 22.10 -6.39 2.97
CA ALA A 36 20.97 -5.57 3.37
C ALA A 36 19.76 -6.50 3.30
N ARG A 37 19.37 -7.04 4.44
CA ARG A 37 18.12 -7.79 4.58
C ARG A 37 17.00 -6.75 4.48
N ALA A 38 16.69 -6.39 3.24
CA ALA A 38 15.45 -5.70 2.92
C ALA A 38 14.26 -6.68 2.96
N ASP A 39 14.53 -7.93 3.31
CA ASP A 39 13.55 -9.00 3.32
C ASP A 39 13.05 -9.20 4.75
N GLY A 40 11.75 -9.09 4.94
CA GLY A 40 11.09 -9.45 6.16
C GLY A 40 11.15 -10.95 6.43
N PRO A 41 10.43 -11.44 7.43
CA PRO A 41 10.48 -12.82 7.86
C PRO A 41 9.99 -13.81 6.80
N GLY A 42 9.12 -13.36 5.88
CA GLY A 42 8.61 -14.16 4.79
C GLY A 42 9.66 -14.41 3.71
N VAL A 43 9.75 -15.65 3.24
CA VAL A 43 10.63 -16.09 2.14
C VAL A 43 9.79 -16.58 0.96
N GLY A 44 10.42 -16.75 -0.19
CA GLY A 44 9.77 -17.30 -1.39
C GLY A 44 9.23 -16.23 -2.33
N THR A 45 8.16 -16.56 -3.05
CA THR A 45 7.57 -15.67 -4.06
C THR A 45 7.25 -14.30 -3.49
N PRO A 46 7.65 -13.21 -4.16
CA PRO A 46 7.37 -11.88 -3.70
C PRO A 46 5.86 -11.56 -3.74
N TRP A 47 5.40 -10.75 -2.81
CA TRP A 47 4.02 -10.28 -2.72
C TRP A 47 3.93 -8.77 -2.85
N VAL A 48 2.90 -8.31 -3.55
CA VAL A 48 2.39 -6.95 -3.51
C VAL A 48 1.08 -6.95 -2.74
N THR A 49 0.91 -6.01 -1.83
CA THR A 49 -0.32 -5.87 -1.06
C THR A 49 -0.97 -4.52 -1.34
N SER A 50 -2.30 -4.46 -1.39
CA SER A 50 -3.03 -3.20 -1.42
C SER A 50 -3.78 -2.98 -0.11
N VAL A 51 -3.77 -1.72 0.33
CA VAL A 51 -4.55 -1.21 1.46
C VAL A 51 -5.15 0.14 1.09
N GLY A 52 -6.36 0.43 1.56
CA GLY A 52 -7.02 1.70 1.27
C GLY A 52 -8.49 1.56 0.99
N ASP A 53 -8.99 2.40 0.09
CA ASP A 53 -10.40 2.54 -0.24
C ASP A 53 -10.79 1.90 -1.59
N SER A 54 -11.93 2.32 -2.15
CA SER A 54 -12.48 1.80 -3.41
C SER A 54 -11.53 1.94 -4.59
N TYR A 55 -10.72 2.98 -4.61
CA TYR A 55 -9.80 3.23 -5.71
C TYR A 55 -8.83 2.08 -5.92
N ILE A 56 -8.28 1.57 -4.82
CA ILE A 56 -7.27 0.50 -4.87
C ILE A 56 -7.87 -0.88 -4.65
N SER A 57 -9.13 -0.98 -4.15
CA SER A 57 -9.84 -2.25 -4.13
C SER A 57 -10.14 -2.78 -5.53
N GLY A 58 -10.04 -1.92 -6.54
CA GLY A 58 -10.39 -2.23 -7.92
C GLY A 58 -11.88 -2.15 -8.19
N GLU A 59 -12.63 -1.36 -7.39
CA GLU A 59 -14.05 -1.14 -7.61
C GLU A 59 -14.31 -0.61 -9.02
N ALA A 60 -15.32 -1.18 -9.68
CA ALA A 60 -15.69 -0.92 -11.07
C ALA A 60 -14.56 -1.20 -12.12
N GLY A 61 -13.43 -1.74 -11.70
CA GLY A 61 -12.40 -2.20 -12.62
C GLY A 61 -12.91 -3.37 -13.45
N ARG A 62 -12.77 -3.28 -14.79
CA ARG A 62 -13.28 -4.28 -15.75
C ARG A 62 -14.80 -4.56 -15.66
N TRP A 63 -15.58 -3.71 -15.04
CA TRP A 63 -17.04 -3.83 -15.09
C TRP A 63 -17.53 -3.36 -16.46
N ALA A 64 -18.53 -4.07 -17.03
CA ALA A 64 -19.05 -3.79 -18.38
C ALA A 64 -19.46 -2.33 -18.60
N GLY A 65 -19.93 -1.64 -17.58
CA GLY A 65 -20.29 -0.22 -17.61
C GLY A 65 -19.10 0.74 -17.73
N ASN A 66 -17.88 0.28 -17.52
CA ASN A 66 -16.68 1.14 -17.55
C ASN A 66 -16.00 1.23 -18.92
N SER A 67 -16.49 0.51 -19.92
CA SER A 67 -15.81 0.41 -21.19
C SER A 67 -16.78 0.38 -22.35
N ASN A 68 -16.42 1.06 -23.44
CA ASN A 68 -17.09 0.95 -24.73
C ASN A 68 -16.62 -0.26 -25.56
N VAL A 69 -15.76 -1.08 -25.03
CA VAL A 69 -15.25 -2.30 -25.69
C VAL A 69 -16.24 -3.43 -25.51
N SER A 70 -16.18 -4.42 -26.38
CA SER A 70 -17.03 -5.59 -26.28
C SER A 70 -16.82 -6.37 -24.98
N SER A 71 -17.84 -7.14 -24.55
CA SER A 71 -17.79 -7.96 -23.33
C SER A 71 -16.62 -8.94 -23.24
N SER A 72 -15.95 -9.25 -24.37
CA SER A 72 -14.74 -10.08 -24.39
C SER A 72 -13.53 -9.39 -23.76
N TYR A 73 -13.55 -8.06 -23.63
CA TYR A 73 -12.48 -7.26 -23.02
C TYR A 73 -12.89 -6.65 -21.68
N THR A 74 -14.15 -6.80 -21.28
CA THR A 74 -14.67 -6.31 -20.03
C THR A 74 -15.22 -7.47 -19.21
N ASP A 75 -14.97 -7.50 -17.91
CA ASP A 75 -15.63 -8.42 -17.02
C ASP A 75 -17.10 -8.02 -16.89
N ALA A 76 -17.96 -8.57 -17.69
CA ALA A 76 -19.41 -8.42 -17.57
C ALA A 76 -19.98 -9.22 -16.39
N LEU A 77 -19.19 -9.44 -15.34
CA LEU A 77 -19.53 -10.33 -14.23
C LEU A 77 -20.46 -9.65 -13.18
N GLY A 78 -20.64 -8.32 -13.27
CA GLY A 78 -21.39 -7.60 -12.24
C GLY A 78 -20.79 -7.79 -10.86
N SER A 79 -21.62 -8.10 -9.87
CA SER A 79 -21.18 -8.30 -8.47
C SER A 79 -20.22 -9.47 -8.28
N THR A 80 -20.21 -10.45 -9.17
CA THR A 80 -19.30 -11.61 -9.09
C THR A 80 -17.84 -11.23 -9.36
N ALA A 81 -17.57 -10.04 -9.94
CA ALA A 81 -16.24 -9.50 -10.08
C ALA A 81 -15.52 -9.28 -8.74
N TYR A 82 -16.26 -9.22 -7.65
CA TYR A 82 -15.76 -8.94 -6.30
C TYR A 82 -15.77 -10.16 -5.38
N TYR A 83 -16.09 -11.35 -5.89
CA TYR A 83 -16.09 -12.56 -5.08
C TYR A 83 -14.64 -12.96 -4.77
N ASP A 84 -14.20 -12.74 -3.52
CA ASP A 84 -12.84 -12.93 -3.05
C ASP A 84 -12.71 -13.93 -1.89
N ASN A 85 -13.82 -14.63 -1.53
CA ASN A 85 -13.75 -15.72 -0.57
C ASN A 85 -13.06 -16.94 -1.20
N ALA A 86 -12.67 -17.91 -0.36
CA ALA A 86 -11.94 -19.10 -0.78
C ALA A 86 -12.64 -19.94 -1.87
N THR A 87 -13.95 -19.79 -2.05
CA THR A 87 -14.74 -20.51 -3.04
C THR A 87 -15.19 -19.65 -4.22
N ASN A 88 -14.81 -18.38 -4.26
CA ASN A 88 -15.25 -17.40 -5.26
C ASN A 88 -16.77 -17.32 -5.43
N THR A 89 -17.52 -17.39 -4.33
CA THR A 89 -18.98 -17.38 -4.32
C THR A 89 -19.58 -16.18 -3.61
N ALA A 90 -18.77 -15.39 -2.91
CA ALA A 90 -19.18 -14.19 -2.20
C ALA A 90 -17.97 -13.29 -1.91
N GLU A 91 -18.21 -12.05 -1.55
CA GLU A 91 -17.19 -11.20 -0.94
C GLU A 91 -16.86 -11.71 0.47
N GLN A 92 -15.56 -11.76 0.79
CA GLN A 92 -15.09 -12.12 2.14
C GLN A 92 -15.56 -11.09 3.18
N ILE A 93 -15.52 -9.82 2.82
CA ILE A 93 -16.10 -8.72 3.59
C ILE A 93 -17.12 -8.04 2.67
N PRO A 94 -18.41 -8.09 3.01
CA PRO A 94 -19.47 -7.58 2.16
C PRO A 94 -19.25 -6.09 1.77
N ASN A 95 -19.47 -5.79 0.51
CA ASN A 95 -19.34 -4.46 -0.08
C ASN A 95 -17.91 -3.85 0.04
N CYS A 96 -16.88 -4.66 0.19
CA CYS A 96 -15.50 -4.19 0.03
C CYS A 96 -15.07 -4.09 -1.43
N HIS A 97 -15.78 -4.76 -2.32
CA HIS A 97 -15.56 -4.71 -3.78
C HIS A 97 -14.11 -4.96 -4.17
N ARG A 98 -13.49 -6.00 -3.61
CA ARG A 98 -12.13 -6.43 -3.91
C ARG A 98 -12.10 -7.17 -5.23
N SER A 99 -11.79 -6.44 -6.30
CA SER A 99 -11.76 -7.02 -7.65
C SER A 99 -10.53 -7.90 -7.87
N HIS A 100 -10.70 -9.03 -8.58
CA HIS A 100 -9.58 -9.79 -9.14
C HIS A 100 -8.80 -9.05 -10.22
N SER A 101 -9.32 -7.90 -10.69
CA SER A 101 -8.67 -7.00 -11.64
C SER A 101 -8.04 -5.78 -10.99
N ALA A 102 -7.94 -5.77 -9.65
CA ALA A 102 -7.24 -4.71 -8.93
C ALA A 102 -5.77 -4.66 -9.32
N GLU A 103 -5.18 -3.46 -9.29
CA GLU A 103 -3.81 -3.22 -9.73
C GLU A 103 -2.75 -4.01 -8.97
N VAL A 104 -3.08 -4.55 -7.80
CA VAL A 104 -2.19 -5.38 -6.99
C VAL A 104 -1.83 -6.72 -7.68
N TYR A 105 -2.64 -7.17 -8.62
CA TYR A 105 -2.44 -8.43 -9.35
C TYR A 105 -1.61 -8.23 -10.60
N ILE A 106 -0.34 -7.86 -10.43
CA ILE A 106 0.57 -7.47 -11.52
C ILE A 106 1.12 -8.66 -12.34
N GLY A 107 0.97 -9.89 -11.86
CA GLY A 107 1.51 -11.08 -12.55
C GLY A 107 3.03 -11.17 -12.54
N GLY A 108 3.63 -11.82 -13.57
CA GLY A 108 5.10 -11.84 -13.74
C GLY A 108 5.87 -12.58 -12.63
N GLY A 109 5.26 -13.56 -11.96
CA GLY A 109 5.90 -14.27 -10.85
C GLY A 109 5.79 -13.56 -9.50
N VAL A 110 4.98 -12.51 -9.42
CA VAL A 110 4.65 -11.77 -8.19
C VAL A 110 3.21 -12.06 -7.82
N ASN A 111 2.96 -12.41 -6.57
CA ASN A 111 1.62 -12.61 -6.04
C ASN A 111 1.01 -11.28 -5.58
N GLY A 112 -0.31 -11.19 -5.63
CA GLY A 112 -1.08 -10.05 -5.13
C GLY A 112 -2.02 -10.45 -4.00
N VAL A 113 -2.22 -9.55 -3.02
CA VAL A 113 -3.29 -9.67 -2.04
C VAL A 113 -3.92 -8.30 -1.78
N ASN A 114 -5.25 -8.27 -1.76
CA ASN A 114 -6.02 -7.04 -1.67
C ASN A 114 -6.71 -6.95 -0.29
N PHE A 115 -6.25 -6.05 0.57
CA PHE A 115 -6.88 -5.75 1.86
C PHE A 115 -7.75 -4.49 1.82
N ALA A 116 -7.71 -3.74 0.72
CA ALA A 116 -8.50 -2.53 0.56
C ALA A 116 -10.02 -2.80 0.64
N CYS A 117 -10.79 -1.76 0.88
CA CYS A 117 -12.24 -1.90 0.99
C CYS A 117 -12.94 -0.64 0.49
N SER A 118 -13.92 -0.81 -0.39
CA SER A 118 -14.77 0.29 -0.83
C SER A 118 -15.42 0.99 0.36
N GLY A 119 -15.40 2.31 0.35
CA GLY A 119 -15.92 3.12 1.44
C GLY A 119 -15.01 3.25 2.67
N ALA A 120 -13.84 2.59 2.68
CA ALA A 120 -12.93 2.66 3.80
C ALA A 120 -12.45 4.09 4.07
N LYS A 121 -12.32 4.40 5.35
CA LYS A 121 -11.68 5.60 5.90
C LYS A 121 -10.39 5.18 6.62
N THR A 122 -9.69 6.14 7.18
CA THR A 122 -8.50 5.86 8.00
C THR A 122 -8.80 5.08 9.28
N SER A 123 -10.03 5.18 9.79
CA SER A 123 -10.52 4.41 10.94
C SER A 123 -11.59 3.42 10.53
N THR A 124 -11.57 2.24 11.14
CA THR A 124 -12.56 1.19 10.90
C THR A 124 -13.97 1.64 11.32
N VAL A 125 -14.94 1.38 10.47
CA VAL A 125 -16.37 1.46 10.80
C VAL A 125 -16.81 0.08 11.27
N ALA A 126 -17.24 0.00 12.53
CA ALA A 126 -17.73 -1.24 13.14
C ALA A 126 -19.24 -1.41 12.95
N GLY A 127 -19.76 -2.60 13.18
CA GLY A 127 -21.19 -2.91 13.11
C GLY A 127 -21.63 -3.56 11.82
N SER A 128 -22.91 -3.39 11.46
CA SER A 128 -23.53 -4.02 10.27
C SER A 128 -22.88 -3.59 8.96
N ASP A 129 -22.42 -2.34 8.89
CA ASP A 129 -21.75 -1.77 7.73
C ASP A 129 -20.23 -1.77 7.90
N PHE A 130 -19.70 -2.88 8.39
CA PHE A 130 -18.28 -3.01 8.68
C PHE A 130 -17.42 -2.64 7.48
N LYS A 131 -16.53 -1.66 7.69
CA LYS A 131 -15.53 -1.22 6.71
C LYS A 131 -14.18 -1.13 7.39
N PRO A 132 -13.22 -2.02 7.06
CA PRO A 132 -11.88 -1.98 7.65
C PRO A 132 -11.14 -0.70 7.25
N GLY A 133 -10.70 0.08 8.25
CA GLY A 133 -9.84 1.25 8.08
C GLY A 133 -8.35 0.89 8.12
N LEU A 134 -7.49 1.91 8.01
CA LEU A 134 -6.03 1.75 8.12
C LEU A 134 -5.57 1.68 9.59
N ASP A 135 -6.25 0.91 10.41
CA ASP A 135 -5.99 0.78 11.84
C ASP A 135 -5.79 -0.68 12.27
N PHE A 136 -5.51 -0.88 13.56
CA PHE A 136 -5.37 -2.18 14.19
C PHE A 136 -6.67 -2.66 14.86
N TYR A 137 -7.82 -2.23 14.33
CA TYR A 137 -9.11 -2.70 14.84
C TYR A 137 -9.17 -4.23 14.88
N SER A 138 -9.75 -4.78 15.94
CA SER A 138 -9.96 -6.21 16.13
C SER A 138 -11.24 -6.46 16.94
N SER A 139 -12.19 -7.17 16.34
CA SER A 139 -13.41 -7.60 17.02
C SER A 139 -13.95 -8.87 16.36
N GLY A 140 -13.77 -10.01 17.01
CA GLY A 140 -14.08 -11.32 16.43
C GLY A 140 -13.26 -11.56 15.16
N ALA A 141 -13.94 -11.87 14.05
CA ALA A 141 -13.28 -12.04 12.74
C ALA A 141 -12.97 -10.71 12.02
N ASN A 142 -13.52 -9.60 12.50
CA ASN A 142 -13.37 -8.30 11.86
C ASN A 142 -12.06 -7.64 12.27
N GLN A 143 -11.25 -7.28 11.29
CA GLN A 143 -9.93 -6.65 11.49
C GLN A 143 -9.79 -5.41 10.61
N GLY A 144 -9.11 -4.38 11.13
CA GLY A 144 -8.63 -3.26 10.33
C GLY A 144 -7.51 -3.68 9.38
N GLN A 145 -7.30 -2.92 8.32
CA GLN A 145 -6.36 -3.28 7.25
C GLN A 145 -4.90 -3.34 7.75
N ALA A 146 -4.50 -2.51 8.72
CA ALA A 146 -3.17 -2.58 9.31
C ALA A 146 -2.94 -3.92 10.03
N LEU A 147 -3.95 -4.42 10.76
CA LEU A 147 -3.86 -5.73 11.42
C LEU A 147 -3.86 -6.88 10.41
N MET A 148 -4.71 -6.81 9.36
CA MET A 148 -4.70 -7.80 8.28
C MET A 148 -3.33 -7.88 7.59
N LEU A 149 -2.77 -6.73 7.26
CA LEU A 149 -1.44 -6.64 6.66
C LEU A 149 -0.35 -7.21 7.58
N GLN A 150 -0.37 -6.85 8.88
CA GLN A 150 0.57 -7.38 9.86
C GLN A 150 0.53 -8.91 9.91
N ASN A 151 -0.67 -9.48 10.06
CA ASN A 151 -0.85 -10.92 10.14
C ASN A 151 -0.35 -11.64 8.89
N PHE A 152 -0.63 -11.07 7.72
CA PHE A 152 -0.18 -11.61 6.44
C PHE A 152 1.36 -11.54 6.30
N ALA A 153 1.94 -10.40 6.62
CA ALA A 153 3.36 -10.12 6.40
C ALA A 153 4.29 -10.97 7.29
N THR A 154 3.79 -11.52 8.42
CA THR A 154 4.60 -12.41 9.29
C THR A 154 5.10 -13.68 8.58
N SER A 155 4.41 -14.13 7.53
CA SER A 155 4.72 -15.38 6.83
C SER A 155 4.90 -15.21 5.31
N HIS A 156 4.69 -14.01 4.76
CA HIS A 156 4.78 -13.75 3.33
C HIS A 156 5.90 -12.75 3.00
N ASN A 157 6.55 -12.96 1.87
CA ASN A 157 7.63 -12.10 1.38
C ASN A 157 7.04 -10.83 0.75
N VAL A 158 6.54 -9.89 1.57
CA VAL A 158 5.94 -8.63 1.09
C VAL A 158 7.04 -7.69 0.63
N LYS A 159 7.00 -7.29 -0.63
CA LYS A 159 7.98 -6.40 -1.26
C LYS A 159 7.44 -5.00 -1.53
N MET A 160 6.14 -4.88 -1.69
CA MET A 160 5.50 -3.59 -1.97
C MET A 160 4.12 -3.53 -1.32
N ILE A 161 3.78 -2.35 -0.83
CA ILE A 161 2.44 -2.01 -0.37
C ILE A 161 1.98 -0.83 -1.21
N SER A 162 0.88 -1.03 -1.93
CA SER A 162 0.18 0.04 -2.65
C SER A 162 -0.93 0.59 -1.76
N LEU A 163 -1.05 1.92 -1.67
CA LEU A 163 -1.99 2.58 -0.77
C LEU A 163 -2.70 3.73 -1.47
N SER A 164 -4.03 3.73 -1.37
CA SER A 164 -4.89 4.84 -1.76
C SER A 164 -5.94 5.05 -0.69
N ILE A 165 -5.98 6.22 -0.06
CA ILE A 165 -6.91 6.54 1.03
C ILE A 165 -7.13 8.05 1.13
N GLY A 166 -8.28 8.45 1.66
CA GLY A 166 -8.55 9.84 2.02
C GLY A 166 -9.81 10.38 1.37
N GLY A 167 -10.20 9.90 0.20
CA GLY A 167 -11.42 10.37 -0.45
C GLY A 167 -12.64 10.25 0.45
N ASN A 168 -12.83 9.14 1.10
CA ASN A 168 -13.94 8.91 2.02
C ASN A 168 -13.83 9.69 3.34
N ASN A 169 -12.64 10.06 3.77
CA ASN A 169 -12.44 10.94 4.91
C ASN A 169 -13.01 12.34 4.64
N PHE A 170 -12.95 12.79 3.38
CA PHE A 170 -13.53 14.06 2.91
C PHE A 170 -14.94 13.89 2.33
N ASN A 171 -15.62 12.77 2.56
CA ASN A 171 -16.97 12.48 2.07
C ASN A 171 -17.12 12.60 0.55
N PHE A 172 -16.11 12.14 -0.20
CA PHE A 172 -16.03 12.25 -1.66
C PHE A 172 -17.32 11.86 -2.39
N ALA A 173 -17.93 10.71 -2.02
CA ALA A 173 -19.17 10.24 -2.65
C ALA A 173 -20.34 11.23 -2.46
N SER A 174 -20.48 11.80 -1.27
CA SER A 174 -21.51 12.80 -0.98
C SER A 174 -21.29 14.09 -1.77
N ILE A 175 -20.04 14.54 -1.89
CA ILE A 175 -19.68 15.72 -2.69
C ILE A 175 -20.08 15.49 -4.16
N ILE A 176 -19.69 14.35 -4.74
CA ILE A 176 -20.06 14.03 -6.14
C ILE A 176 -21.57 13.95 -6.30
N GLN A 177 -22.28 13.34 -5.35
CA GLN A 177 -23.74 13.25 -5.41
C GLN A 177 -24.39 14.64 -5.39
N THR A 178 -23.95 15.55 -4.52
CA THR A 178 -24.43 16.94 -4.49
C THR A 178 -24.18 17.60 -5.83
N CYS A 179 -22.95 17.57 -6.35
CA CYS A 179 -22.62 18.22 -7.60
C CYS A 179 -23.39 17.66 -8.82
N ILE A 180 -23.65 16.36 -8.86
CA ILE A 180 -24.49 15.76 -9.90
C ILE A 180 -25.94 16.22 -9.77
N THR A 181 -26.45 16.32 -8.54
CA THR A 181 -27.81 16.76 -8.28
C THR A 181 -27.99 18.20 -8.75
N ASP A 182 -27.13 19.12 -8.39
CA ASP A 182 -27.17 20.51 -8.79
C ASP A 182 -27.12 20.64 -10.32
N TRP A 183 -26.17 19.92 -10.94
CA TRP A 183 -26.06 19.90 -12.40
C TRP A 183 -27.32 19.39 -13.11
N LEU A 184 -27.98 18.37 -12.56
CA LEU A 184 -29.20 17.78 -13.15
C LEU A 184 -30.44 18.63 -12.91
N THR A 185 -30.49 19.37 -11.80
CA THR A 185 -31.69 20.10 -11.38
C THR A 185 -31.66 21.60 -11.74
N SER A 186 -30.47 22.15 -11.96
CA SER A 186 -30.36 23.57 -12.35
C SER A 186 -30.69 23.80 -13.80
N PRO A 187 -31.57 24.79 -14.10
CA PRO A 187 -31.86 25.17 -15.48
C PRO A 187 -30.69 25.93 -16.11
N SER A 188 -30.51 25.80 -17.43
CA SER A 188 -29.38 26.42 -18.15
C SER A 188 -29.27 27.93 -18.01
N TRP A 189 -30.38 28.59 -17.67
CA TRP A 189 -30.45 30.04 -17.47
C TRP A 189 -30.25 30.47 -16.03
N TRP A 190 -30.17 29.51 -15.09
CA TRP A 190 -29.88 29.72 -13.66
C TRP A 190 -29.08 28.54 -13.14
N PRO A 191 -27.79 28.43 -13.50
CA PRO A 191 -26.96 27.32 -13.07
C PRO A 191 -26.71 27.39 -11.57
N ASP A 192 -26.86 26.24 -10.92
CA ASP A 192 -26.48 26.00 -9.53
C ASP A 192 -25.14 25.25 -9.50
N TYR A 193 -24.24 25.65 -8.63
CA TYR A 193 -22.89 25.10 -8.56
C TYR A 193 -22.61 24.56 -7.15
N CYS A 194 -22.33 23.29 -7.03
CA CYS A 194 -22.10 22.61 -5.76
C CYS A 194 -20.91 23.16 -4.93
N ASN A 195 -20.07 24.01 -5.49
CA ASN A 195 -18.89 24.53 -4.81
C ASN A 195 -19.21 25.51 -3.66
N ASP A 196 -20.39 26.09 -3.60
CA ASP A 196 -20.88 26.98 -2.54
C ASP A 196 -21.85 26.30 -1.56
N ASP A 197 -22.23 25.05 -1.86
CA ASP A 197 -23.04 24.26 -0.97
C ASP A 197 -22.36 24.01 0.38
N SER A 198 -23.12 24.19 1.45
CA SER A 198 -22.63 23.94 2.80
C SER A 198 -22.21 22.49 3.05
N SER A 199 -22.88 21.53 2.41
CA SER A 199 -22.56 20.11 2.43
C SER A 199 -21.21 19.80 1.77
N VAL A 200 -20.79 20.60 0.78
CA VAL A 200 -19.50 20.52 0.11
C VAL A 200 -18.44 21.29 0.89
N THR A 201 -18.70 22.59 1.16
CA THR A 201 -17.71 23.49 1.75
C THR A 201 -17.31 23.09 3.18
N ALA A 202 -18.22 22.47 3.94
CA ALA A 202 -17.91 21.95 5.28
C ALA A 202 -16.76 20.93 5.28
N ASN A 203 -16.59 20.17 4.20
CA ASN A 203 -15.50 19.20 4.09
C ASN A 203 -14.13 19.84 3.92
N PHE A 204 -14.07 21.11 3.48
CA PHE A 204 -12.84 21.81 3.16
C PHE A 204 -12.52 22.96 4.12
N THR A 205 -13.15 23.02 5.29
CA THR A 205 -12.75 23.95 6.34
C THR A 205 -11.34 23.66 6.83
N ALA A 206 -10.59 24.68 7.24
CA ALA A 206 -9.22 24.51 7.75
C ALA A 206 -9.14 23.51 8.90
N ALA A 207 -10.13 23.48 9.79
CA ALA A 207 -10.21 22.53 10.88
C ALA A 207 -10.38 21.08 10.38
N ASN A 208 -11.29 20.85 9.42
CA ASN A 208 -11.50 19.51 8.87
C ASN A 208 -10.28 19.05 8.04
N ILE A 209 -9.69 19.92 7.23
CA ILE A 209 -8.45 19.59 6.48
C ILE A 209 -7.36 19.15 7.45
N THR A 210 -7.14 19.89 8.55
CA THR A 210 -6.14 19.54 9.56
C THR A 210 -6.44 18.18 10.19
N ALA A 211 -7.71 17.94 10.58
CA ALA A 211 -8.13 16.69 11.19
C ALA A 211 -7.93 15.50 10.25
N GLN A 212 -8.38 15.60 8.98
CA GLN A 212 -8.26 14.51 8.01
C GLN A 212 -6.81 14.27 7.59
N THR A 213 -6.01 15.33 7.43
CA THR A 213 -4.57 15.19 7.15
C THR A 213 -3.87 14.43 8.28
N THR A 214 -4.21 14.74 9.53
CA THR A 214 -3.67 14.02 10.70
C THR A 214 -4.12 12.57 10.71
N ALA A 215 -5.39 12.30 10.43
CA ALA A 215 -5.94 10.95 10.36
C ALA A 215 -5.25 10.11 9.26
N ILE A 216 -5.06 10.68 8.08
CA ILE A 216 -4.37 10.03 6.95
C ILE A 216 -2.91 9.73 7.32
N LYS A 217 -2.20 10.71 7.90
CA LYS A 217 -0.84 10.51 8.40
C LYS A 217 -0.77 9.34 9.38
N ASN A 218 -1.68 9.29 10.34
CA ASN A 218 -1.72 8.21 11.33
C ASN A 218 -2.04 6.86 10.68
N GLY A 219 -2.95 6.80 9.71
CA GLY A 219 -3.22 5.60 8.93
C GLY A 219 -1.95 5.08 8.21
N ILE A 220 -1.18 5.96 7.57
CA ILE A 220 0.09 5.58 6.94
C ILE A 220 1.11 5.07 7.99
N LEU A 221 1.16 5.71 9.16
CA LEU A 221 2.03 5.25 10.26
C LEU A 221 1.61 3.87 10.79
N ASN A 222 0.32 3.58 10.86
CA ASN A 222 -0.19 2.26 11.23
C ASN A 222 0.27 1.18 10.23
N ILE A 223 0.22 1.46 8.92
CA ILE A 223 0.72 0.52 7.90
C ILE A 223 2.23 0.28 8.08
N ARG A 224 3.02 1.31 8.33
CA ARG A 224 4.45 1.14 8.66
C ARG A 224 4.65 0.32 9.93
N GLN A 225 3.88 0.60 10.98
CA GLN A 225 3.94 -0.15 12.23
C GLN A 225 3.55 -1.61 12.04
N ALA A 226 2.55 -1.90 11.20
CA ALA A 226 2.16 -3.27 10.86
C ALA A 226 3.34 -4.06 10.27
N MET A 227 4.09 -3.45 9.35
CA MET A 227 5.28 -4.08 8.76
C MET A 227 6.39 -4.26 9.80
N THR A 228 6.63 -3.26 10.65
CA THR A 228 7.61 -3.39 11.75
C THR A 228 7.23 -4.52 12.71
N ASN A 229 5.96 -4.61 13.10
CA ASN A 229 5.46 -5.67 13.97
C ASN A 229 5.58 -7.05 13.31
N ALA A 230 5.47 -7.13 11.99
CA ALA A 230 5.67 -8.34 11.22
C ALA A 230 7.15 -8.71 11.00
N GLY A 231 8.09 -7.88 11.46
CA GLY A 231 9.54 -8.13 11.37
C GLY A 231 10.25 -7.52 10.17
N TYR A 232 9.61 -6.57 9.48
CA TYR A 232 10.25 -5.82 8.37
C TYR A 232 10.93 -4.55 8.86
#